data_a2c7c78f9df4af42e47bc3f805c34e07
#
_entry.id   a2c7c78f9df4af42e47bc3f805c34e07
#
_cell.length_a   1.000
_cell.length_b   1.000
_cell.length_c   1.000
_cell.angle_alpha   90.00
_cell.angle_beta   90.00
_cell.angle_gamma   90.00
#
_symmetry.space_group_name_H-M   'P 1'
#
loop_
_entity.id
_entity.type
_entity.pdbx_description
1 polymer ?
#
loop_
_entity_poly.entity_id
_entity_poly.type
_entity_poly.pdbx_seq_one_letter_code
_entity_poly.pdbx_strand_id
1 'polypeptide(L)'
;LYYELIALKEPPMRILFLIARQFNLLLQVKELVKKGYGNKAIGEKIGLPGFIAGKYVTQASHFSKSMIRQALEECVSTEEAIKTGKISDNIGLEMIIIRYSTAA
;
A
#
# COMPACT_ATOMS: atom_id res chain seq x y z
N LEU A 1 -3.03 -4.84 -9.78
CA LEU A 1 -3.45 -5.36 -8.48
C LEU A 1 -4.85 -4.89 -8.07
N TYR A 2 -5.14 -3.62 -8.17
CA TYR A 2 -6.45 -3.08 -7.80
C TYR A 2 -7.57 -3.66 -8.67
N TYR A 3 -7.32 -3.77 -9.97
CA TYR A 3 -8.32 -4.30 -10.90
C TYR A 3 -8.64 -5.76 -10.60
N GLU A 4 -7.63 -6.53 -10.19
CA GLU A 4 -7.84 -7.92 -9.80
C GLU A 4 -8.72 -8.02 -8.56
N LEU A 5 -8.50 -7.18 -7.57
CA LEU A 5 -9.32 -7.16 -6.35
C LEU A 5 -10.76 -6.74 -6.64
N ILE A 6 -10.93 -5.74 -7.49
CA ILE A 6 -12.27 -5.29 -7.91
C ILE A 6 -12.98 -6.38 -8.70
N ALA A 7 -12.27 -7.07 -9.60
CA ALA A 7 -12.84 -8.15 -10.38
C ALA A 7 -13.28 -9.32 -9.50
N LEU A 8 -12.62 -9.55 -8.37
CA LEU A 8 -13.00 -10.57 -7.39
C LEU A 8 -14.18 -10.13 -6.51
N LYS A 9 -14.67 -8.91 -6.69
CA LYS A 9 -15.82 -8.34 -5.95
C LYS A 9 -15.58 -8.30 -4.44
N GLU A 10 -14.35 -8.03 -4.04
CA GLU A 10 -14.04 -7.83 -2.63
C GLU A 10 -14.74 -6.58 -2.09
N PRO A 11 -15.19 -6.59 -0.83
CA PRO A 11 -15.77 -5.39 -0.22
C PRO A 11 -14.79 -4.21 -0.26
N PRO A 12 -15.26 -2.99 -0.55
CA PRO A 12 -14.38 -1.82 -0.63
C PRO A 12 -13.51 -1.59 0.60
N MET A 13 -14.04 -1.80 1.79
CA MET A 13 -13.28 -1.63 3.03
C MET A 13 -12.12 -2.63 3.14
N ARG A 14 -12.32 -3.85 2.64
CA ARG A 14 -11.26 -4.84 2.61
C ARG A 14 -10.15 -4.45 1.63
N ILE A 15 -10.53 -3.92 0.46
CA ILE A 15 -9.56 -3.45 -0.52
C ILE A 15 -8.76 -2.28 0.06
N LEU A 16 -9.41 -1.35 0.73
CA LEU A 16 -8.75 -0.22 1.37
C LEU A 16 -7.74 -0.70 2.43
N PHE A 17 -8.14 -1.69 3.24
CA PHE A 17 -7.25 -2.31 4.22
C PHE A 17 -6.01 -2.92 3.56
N LEU A 18 -6.20 -3.64 2.44
CA LEU A 18 -5.10 -4.28 1.72
C LEU A 18 -4.16 -3.24 1.09
N ILE A 19 -4.70 -2.13 0.61
CA ILE A 19 -3.90 -1.03 0.08
C ILE A 19 -3.04 -0.42 1.19
N ALA A 20 -3.63 -0.15 2.34
CA ALA A 20 -2.90 0.38 3.49
C ALA A 20 -1.80 -0.57 3.94
N ARG A 21 -2.10 -1.86 3.99
CA ARG A 21 -1.12 -2.88 4.34
C ARG A 21 0.04 -2.90 3.34
N GLN A 22 -0.24 -2.75 2.06
CA GLN A 22 0.76 -2.71 1.02
C GLN A 22 1.71 -1.52 1.20
N PHE A 23 1.16 -0.32 1.44
CA PHE A 23 1.98 0.87 1.69
C PHE A 23 2.82 0.73 2.95
N ASN A 24 2.27 0.11 4.00
CA ASN A 24 3.01 -0.12 5.23
C ASN A 24 4.20 -1.05 4.98
N LEU A 25 4.00 -2.08 4.18
CA LEU A 25 5.07 -3.00 3.79
C LEU A 25 6.15 -2.29 2.97
N LEU A 26 5.73 -1.43 2.03
CA LEU A 26 6.67 -0.63 1.24
C LEU A 26 7.51 0.30 2.13
N LEU A 27 6.91 0.87 3.17
CA LEU A 27 7.63 1.70 4.11
C LEU A 27 8.70 0.90 4.85
N GLN A 28 8.36 -0.30 5.32
CA GLN A 28 9.31 -1.19 5.96
C GLN A 28 10.47 -1.56 5.04
N VAL A 29 10.15 -1.88 3.78
CA VAL A 29 11.17 -2.21 2.79
C VAL A 29 12.11 -1.03 2.55
N LYS A 30 11.59 0.19 2.45
CA LYS A 30 12.43 1.38 2.30
C LYS A 30 13.41 1.56 3.47
N GLU A 31 12.93 1.33 4.68
CA GLU A 31 13.79 1.42 5.86
C GLU A 31 14.91 0.38 5.82
N LEU A 32 14.61 -0.85 5.41
CA LEU A 32 15.58 -1.92 5.33
C LEU A 32 16.62 -1.66 4.23
N VAL A 33 16.18 -1.15 3.08
CA VAL A 33 17.08 -0.75 1.99
C VAL A 33 18.03 0.34 2.48
N LYS A 34 17.51 1.32 3.20
CA LYS A 34 18.32 2.42 3.75
C LYS A 34 19.38 1.91 4.71
N LYS A 35 19.09 0.83 5.45
CA LYS A 35 20.03 0.22 6.37
C LYS A 35 21.06 -0.68 5.70
N GLY A 36 20.95 -0.86 4.37
CA GLY A 36 21.92 -1.62 3.59
C GLY A 36 21.61 -3.10 3.41
N TYR A 37 20.41 -3.56 3.78
CA TYR A 37 20.04 -4.96 3.60
C TYR A 37 19.78 -5.27 2.13
N GLY A 38 20.26 -6.45 1.69
CA GLY A 38 19.95 -6.96 0.35
C GLY A 38 18.58 -7.63 0.27
N ASN A 39 18.18 -8.00 -0.95
CA ASN A 39 16.85 -8.58 -1.18
C ASN A 39 16.56 -9.81 -0.33
N LYS A 40 17.54 -10.71 -0.20
CA LYS A 40 17.37 -11.93 0.59
C LYS A 40 17.12 -11.62 2.06
N ALA A 41 17.92 -10.72 2.63
CA ALA A 41 17.79 -10.33 4.03
C ALA A 41 16.48 -9.60 4.28
N ILE A 42 16.07 -8.74 3.34
CA ILE A 42 14.78 -8.06 3.42
C ILE A 42 13.65 -9.08 3.42
N GLY A 43 13.72 -10.06 2.51
CA GLY A 43 12.71 -11.12 2.43
C GLY A 43 12.58 -11.88 3.75
N GLU A 44 13.69 -12.21 4.39
CA GLU A 44 13.69 -12.89 5.68
C GLU A 44 12.98 -12.05 6.75
N LYS A 45 13.21 -10.73 6.75
CA LYS A 45 12.63 -9.84 7.76
C LYS A 45 11.13 -9.61 7.56
N ILE A 46 10.67 -9.59 6.32
CA ILE A 46 9.24 -9.37 6.03
C ILE A 46 8.48 -10.67 5.79
N GLY A 47 9.15 -11.82 5.85
CA GLY A 47 8.51 -13.12 5.71
C GLY A 47 8.17 -13.51 4.28
N LEU A 48 8.95 -13.03 3.30
CA LEU A 48 8.73 -13.32 1.87
C LEU A 48 10.00 -13.87 1.24
N PRO A 49 9.87 -14.67 0.15
CA PRO A 49 11.05 -15.11 -0.62
C PRO A 49 11.82 -13.92 -1.18
N GLY A 50 13.14 -14.10 -1.33
CA GLY A 50 14.01 -13.01 -1.79
C GLY A 50 13.61 -12.41 -3.14
N PHE A 51 13.14 -13.25 -4.10
CA PHE A 51 12.73 -12.75 -5.41
C PHE A 51 11.46 -11.89 -5.33
N ILE A 52 10.57 -12.18 -4.39
CA ILE A 52 9.38 -11.36 -4.15
C ILE A 52 9.78 -10.07 -3.42
N ALA A 53 10.69 -10.17 -2.46
CA ALA A 53 11.21 -8.99 -1.76
C ALA A 53 11.86 -8.01 -2.74
N GLY A 54 12.57 -8.53 -3.77
CA GLY A 54 13.14 -7.70 -4.82
C GLY A 54 12.11 -6.88 -5.58
N LYS A 55 10.92 -7.45 -5.81
CA LYS A 55 9.83 -6.72 -6.45
C LYS A 55 9.32 -5.59 -5.57
N TYR A 56 9.22 -5.81 -4.26
CA TYR A 56 8.84 -4.76 -3.32
C TYR A 56 9.90 -3.66 -3.23
N VAL A 57 11.17 -4.03 -3.28
CA VAL A 57 12.27 -3.05 -3.31
C VAL A 57 12.14 -2.13 -4.54
N THR A 58 11.90 -2.72 -5.71
CA THR A 58 11.71 -1.96 -6.95
C THR A 58 10.48 -1.06 -6.85
N GLN A 59 9.36 -1.59 -6.38
CA GLN A 59 8.13 -0.82 -6.23
C GLN A 59 8.31 0.31 -5.23
N ALA A 60 8.97 0.06 -4.10
CA ALA A 60 9.22 1.06 -3.08
C ALA A 60 10.08 2.22 -3.60
N SER A 61 10.95 1.96 -4.58
CA SER A 61 11.80 3.01 -5.16
C SER A 61 11.00 4.07 -5.93
N HIS A 62 9.77 3.75 -6.34
CA HIS A 62 8.90 4.69 -7.05
C HIS A 62 8.18 5.68 -6.13
N PHE A 63 8.20 5.44 -4.83
CA PHE A 63 7.53 6.29 -3.84
C PHE A 63 8.55 6.88 -2.88
N SER A 64 8.43 8.17 -2.59
CA SER A 64 9.19 8.76 -1.50
C SER A 64 8.60 8.29 -0.16
N LYS A 65 9.40 8.33 0.88
CA LYS A 65 8.93 8.00 2.24
C LYS A 65 7.79 8.91 2.66
N SER A 66 7.89 10.20 2.32
CA SER A 66 6.84 11.17 2.59
C SER A 66 5.54 10.83 1.88
N MET A 67 5.61 10.40 0.62
CA MET A 67 4.44 9.98 -0.15
C MET A 67 3.76 8.76 0.46
N ILE A 68 4.54 7.77 0.90
CA ILE A 68 3.99 6.57 1.52
C ILE A 68 3.28 6.92 2.82
N ARG A 69 3.88 7.77 3.64
CA ARG A 69 3.26 8.22 4.90
C ARG A 69 1.97 8.97 4.64
N GLN A 70 1.96 9.84 3.64
CA GLN A 70 0.76 10.56 3.25
C GLN A 70 -0.33 9.59 2.79
N ALA A 71 0.03 8.58 2.02
CA ALA A 71 -0.92 7.56 1.56
C ALA A 71 -1.54 6.81 2.74
N LEU A 72 -0.74 6.45 3.74
CA LEU A 72 -1.24 5.78 4.93
C LEU A 72 -2.19 6.68 5.72
N GLU A 73 -1.86 7.95 5.89
CA GLU A 73 -2.73 8.91 6.56
C GLU A 73 -4.05 9.08 5.83
N GLU A 74 -4.02 9.15 4.50
CA GLU A 74 -5.23 9.25 3.70
C GLU A 74 -6.08 8.00 3.77
N CYS A 75 -5.47 6.82 3.85
CA CYS A 75 -6.23 5.58 4.07
C CYS A 75 -6.97 5.61 5.40
N VAL A 76 -6.32 6.08 6.46
CA VAL A 76 -6.95 6.19 7.78
C VAL A 76 -8.08 7.23 7.76
N SER A 77 -7.83 8.39 7.18
CA SER A 77 -8.85 9.45 7.08
C SER A 77 -10.05 9.01 6.25
N THR A 78 -9.81 8.28 5.17
CA THR A 78 -10.86 7.75 4.30
C THR A 78 -11.68 6.71 5.05
N GLU A 79 -11.03 5.82 5.77
CA GLU A 79 -11.72 4.81 6.59
C GLU A 79 -12.64 5.48 7.62
N GLU A 80 -12.15 6.50 8.31
CA GLU A 80 -12.94 7.25 9.25
C GLU A 80 -14.14 7.93 8.60
N ALA A 81 -13.92 8.57 7.44
CA ALA A 81 -14.99 9.23 6.71
C ALA A 81 -16.08 8.25 6.27
N ILE A 82 -15.70 7.04 5.88
CA ILE A 82 -16.65 5.99 5.54
C ILE A 82 -17.43 5.55 6.78
N LYS A 83 -16.73 5.28 7.88
CA LYS A 83 -17.35 4.81 9.11
C LYS A 83 -18.31 5.82 9.72
N THR A 84 -18.04 7.11 9.55
CA THR A 84 -18.91 8.18 10.08
C THR A 84 -19.98 8.61 9.06
N GLY A 85 -20.05 7.97 7.91
CA GLY A 85 -21.09 8.23 6.92
C GLY A 85 -20.87 9.47 6.06
N LYS A 86 -19.69 10.07 6.10
CA LYS A 86 -19.40 11.28 5.31
C LYS A 86 -19.28 10.99 3.83
N ILE A 87 -18.74 9.81 3.47
CA ILE A 87 -18.63 9.36 2.08
C ILE A 87 -18.97 7.88 2.02
N SER A 88 -19.37 7.40 0.83
CA SER A 88 -19.60 5.98 0.64
C SER A 88 -18.26 5.25 0.54
N ASP A 89 -18.26 3.95 0.82
CA ASP A 89 -17.07 3.12 0.74
C ASP A 89 -16.52 3.04 -0.69
N ASN A 90 -17.39 2.97 -1.70
CA ASN A 90 -16.98 2.94 -3.09
C ASN A 90 -16.26 4.23 -3.51
N ILE A 91 -16.81 5.38 -3.13
CA ILE A 91 -16.22 6.68 -3.45
C ILE A 91 -14.88 6.83 -2.74
N GLY A 92 -14.80 6.47 -1.47
CA GLY A 92 -13.57 6.56 -0.71
C GLY A 92 -12.46 5.71 -1.32
N LEU A 93 -12.78 4.47 -1.70
CA LEU A 93 -11.83 3.58 -2.33
C LEU A 93 -11.36 4.13 -3.68
N GLU A 94 -12.28 4.61 -4.51
CA GLU A 94 -11.94 5.17 -5.81
C GLU A 94 -10.99 6.36 -5.69
N MET A 95 -11.21 7.24 -4.72
CA MET A 95 -10.34 8.39 -4.49
C MET A 95 -8.90 7.95 -4.20
N ILE A 96 -8.72 6.94 -3.37
CA ILE A 96 -7.40 6.42 -3.03
C ILE A 96 -6.75 5.77 -4.24
N ILE A 97 -7.48 4.94 -4.98
CA ILE A 97 -6.96 4.25 -6.17
C ILE A 97 -6.50 5.26 -7.21
N ILE A 98 -7.33 6.25 -7.53
CA ILE A 98 -7.01 7.25 -8.55
C ILE A 98 -5.75 8.03 -8.14
N ARG A 99 -5.68 8.46 -6.90
CA ARG A 99 -4.56 9.28 -6.43
C ARG A 99 -3.23 8.55 -6.50
N TYR A 100 -3.19 7.27 -6.11
CA TYR A 100 -1.92 6.55 -5.99
C TYR A 100 -1.60 5.64 -7.15
N SER A 101 -2.54 5.33 -8.04
CA SER A 101 -2.25 4.53 -9.23
C SER A 101 -1.44 5.32 -10.26
N THR A 102 -1.61 6.64 -10.32
CA THR A 102 -0.85 7.47 -11.24
C THR A 102 0.55 7.81 -10.74
N ALA A 103 0.82 7.61 -9.45
CA ALA A 103 2.12 7.86 -8.85
C ALA A 103 3.11 6.71 -9.08
N ALA A 104 2.59 5.54 -9.39
CA ALA A 104 3.42 4.37 -9.67
C ALA A 104 3.70 4.26 -11.15
#